data_de7e442cab66d91d3a7704f68f9de28e
#
_entry.id   de7e442cab66d91d3a7704f68f9de28e
#
_cell.length_a   1.000
_cell.length_b   1.000
_cell.length_c   1.000
_cell.angle_alpha   90.00
_cell.angle_beta   90.00
_cell.angle_gamma   90.00
#
_symmetry.space_group_name_H-M   'P 1'
#
loop_
_entity.id
_entity.type
_entity.pdbx_description
1 polymer ?
#
loop_
_entity_poly.entity_id
_entity_poly.type
_entity_poly.pdbx_seq_one_letter_code
_entity_poly.pdbx_strand_id
1 'polypeptide(L)'
;MNTLLDLTAPVIVTAACVLALYKGVDIFAAMTDGAKKGLRVMADILPALLVLFPAIYLLRASGILELLERLLAPVFRALGIPAETSLLMLLRPISGSAAPSVSAELIARYGADSLVGRTAAVMIGSSETTLYVVAVYFTAAGVKDSRWAIPAALCADLACFLSSAWICRILWG
;
A
#
# COMPACT_ATOMS: atom_id res chain seq x y z
N MET A 1 18.11 -2.61 15.74
CA MET A 1 16.79 -1.95 15.75
C MET A 1 17.03 -0.49 16.02
N ASN A 2 16.66 0.36 15.09
CA ASN A 2 17.09 1.77 15.14
C ASN A 2 16.17 2.55 16.08
N THR A 3 16.64 2.85 17.29
CA THR A 3 15.97 3.70 18.31
C THR A 3 15.40 5.01 17.73
N LEU A 4 15.98 5.52 16.65
CA LEU A 4 15.48 6.71 15.94
C LEU A 4 14.14 6.48 15.25
N LEU A 5 13.91 5.28 14.67
CA LEU A 5 12.64 4.94 14.01
C LEU A 5 11.54 4.67 15.04
N ASP A 6 11.90 4.08 16.19
CA ASP A 6 10.94 3.81 17.26
C ASP A 6 10.46 5.10 17.95
N LEU A 7 11.26 6.19 17.87
CA LEU A 7 10.92 7.51 18.43
C LEU A 7 10.06 8.38 17.49
N THR A 8 9.97 8.07 16.21
CA THR A 8 9.26 8.93 15.24
C THR A 8 7.77 9.10 15.58
N ALA A 9 7.05 8.01 15.87
CA ALA A 9 5.63 8.09 16.21
C ALA A 9 5.38 8.84 17.53
N PRO A 10 6.10 8.54 18.65
CA PRO A 10 5.98 9.33 19.89
C PRO A 10 6.31 10.81 19.70
N VAL A 11 7.33 11.15 18.91
CA VAL A 11 7.71 12.55 18.66
C VAL A 11 6.61 13.29 17.88
N ILE A 12 6.04 12.68 16.83
CA ILE A 12 4.96 13.27 16.06
C ILE A 12 3.73 13.51 16.93
N VAL A 13 3.33 12.53 17.75
CA VAL A 13 2.18 12.66 18.64
C VAL A 13 2.43 13.74 19.69
N THR A 14 3.61 13.77 20.30
CA THR A 14 3.97 14.80 21.29
C THR A 14 3.97 16.20 20.66
N ALA A 15 4.56 16.36 19.48
CA ALA A 15 4.57 17.63 18.76
C ALA A 15 3.15 18.11 18.43
N ALA A 16 2.27 17.20 17.98
CA ALA A 16 0.87 17.51 17.71
C ALA A 16 0.13 17.94 18.99
N CYS A 17 0.34 17.27 20.12
CA CYS A 17 -0.23 17.64 21.40
C CYS A 17 0.26 19.02 21.89
N VAL A 18 1.55 19.31 21.77
CA VAL A 18 2.12 20.60 22.13
C VAL A 18 1.52 21.73 21.28
N LEU A 19 1.41 21.51 19.97
CA LEU A 19 0.77 22.47 19.05
C LEU A 19 -0.72 22.68 19.39
N ALA A 20 -1.44 21.62 19.76
CA ALA A 20 -2.83 21.71 20.16
C ALA A 20 -3.00 22.54 21.44
N LEU A 21 -2.14 22.32 22.44
CA LEU A 21 -2.11 23.14 23.67
C LEU A 21 -1.82 24.61 23.37
N TYR A 22 -0.84 24.87 22.51
CA TYR A 22 -0.50 26.26 22.11
C TYR A 22 -1.67 26.96 21.41
N LYS A 23 -2.48 26.21 20.64
CA LYS A 23 -3.66 26.72 19.93
C LYS A 23 -4.95 26.72 20.78
N GLY A 24 -4.89 26.29 22.04
CA GLY A 24 -6.06 26.22 22.93
C GLY A 24 -7.09 25.15 22.51
N VAL A 25 -6.66 24.11 21.76
CA VAL A 25 -7.53 23.01 21.34
C VAL A 25 -7.65 22.00 22.48
N ASP A 26 -8.88 21.55 22.76
CA ASP A 26 -9.10 20.43 23.68
C ASP A 26 -8.56 19.12 23.05
N ILE A 27 -7.41 18.68 23.57
CA ILE A 27 -6.71 17.50 23.07
C ILE A 27 -7.57 16.25 23.20
N PHE A 28 -8.26 16.06 24.31
CA PHE A 28 -9.06 14.88 24.55
C PHE A 28 -10.27 14.81 23.59
N ALA A 29 -10.95 15.93 23.39
CA ALA A 29 -12.05 16.03 22.43
C ALA A 29 -11.55 15.77 21.00
N ALA A 30 -10.42 16.35 20.60
CA ALA A 30 -9.83 16.17 19.28
C ALA A 30 -9.39 14.72 19.02
N MET A 31 -8.74 14.08 20.01
CA MET A 31 -8.35 12.68 19.92
C MET A 31 -9.57 11.75 19.84
N THR A 32 -10.60 12.03 20.63
CA THR A 32 -11.84 11.23 20.62
C THR A 32 -12.57 11.35 19.28
N ASP A 33 -12.62 12.55 18.71
CA ASP A 33 -13.19 12.76 17.37
C ASP A 33 -12.38 12.07 16.28
N GLY A 34 -11.05 12.15 16.37
CA GLY A 34 -10.12 11.42 15.50
C GLY A 34 -10.32 9.90 15.57
N ALA A 35 -10.43 9.36 16.78
CA ALA A 35 -10.69 7.93 16.99
C ALA A 35 -12.04 7.50 16.39
N LYS A 36 -13.10 8.29 16.59
CA LYS A 36 -14.42 8.02 15.97
C LYS A 36 -14.36 8.03 14.44
N LYS A 37 -13.64 8.98 13.85
CA LYS A 37 -13.41 9.05 12.40
C LYS A 37 -12.63 7.84 11.91
N GLY A 38 -11.57 7.44 12.60
CA GLY A 38 -10.79 6.25 12.28
C GLY A 38 -11.61 4.97 12.33
N LEU A 39 -12.44 4.78 13.38
CA LEU A 39 -13.34 3.63 13.48
C LEU A 39 -14.38 3.60 12.34
N ARG A 40 -14.90 4.76 11.94
CA ARG A 40 -15.82 4.84 10.79
C ARG A 40 -15.14 4.42 9.50
N VAL A 41 -13.93 4.93 9.23
CA VAL A 41 -13.13 4.52 8.06
C VAL A 41 -12.87 3.00 8.07
N MET A 42 -12.54 2.43 9.23
CA MET A 42 -12.38 0.96 9.35
C MET A 42 -13.67 0.22 9.03
N ALA A 43 -14.82 0.69 9.55
CA ALA A 43 -16.12 0.09 9.26
C ALA A 43 -16.51 0.20 7.77
N ASP A 44 -16.17 1.29 7.10
CA ASP A 44 -16.42 1.50 5.68
C ASP A 44 -15.54 0.59 4.78
N ILE A 45 -14.32 0.27 5.22
CA ILE A 45 -13.40 -0.60 4.48
C ILE A 45 -13.72 -2.09 4.72
N LEU A 46 -14.21 -2.45 5.89
CA LEU A 46 -14.44 -3.84 6.31
C LEU A 46 -15.29 -4.66 5.32
N PRO A 47 -16.42 -4.17 4.80
CA PRO A 47 -17.22 -4.92 3.81
C PRO A 47 -16.45 -5.23 2.54
N ALA A 48 -15.64 -4.28 2.06
CA ALA A 48 -14.79 -4.50 0.88
C ALA A 48 -13.76 -5.60 1.13
N LEU A 49 -13.14 -5.64 2.30
CA LEU A 49 -12.18 -6.69 2.69
C LEU A 49 -12.86 -8.06 2.79
N LEU A 50 -14.06 -8.14 3.37
CA LEU A 50 -14.81 -9.39 3.51
C LEU A 50 -15.18 -10.03 2.16
N VAL A 51 -15.41 -9.22 1.13
CA VAL A 51 -15.65 -9.73 -0.24
C VAL A 51 -14.34 -10.06 -0.93
N LEU A 52 -13.32 -9.26 -0.70
CA LEU A 52 -12.05 -9.35 -1.42
C LEU A 52 -11.22 -10.57 -0.99
N PHE A 53 -11.15 -10.89 0.31
CA PHE A 53 -10.40 -12.05 0.78
C PHE A 53 -10.88 -13.38 0.16
N PRO A 54 -12.19 -13.70 0.16
CA PRO A 54 -12.67 -14.88 -0.57
C PRO A 54 -12.39 -14.82 -2.07
N ALA A 55 -12.51 -13.65 -2.71
CA ALA A 55 -12.23 -13.49 -4.12
C ALA A 55 -10.76 -13.78 -4.46
N ILE A 56 -9.81 -13.28 -3.66
CA ILE A 56 -8.38 -13.57 -3.80
C ILE A 56 -8.13 -15.08 -3.58
N TYR A 57 -8.78 -15.67 -2.56
CA TYR A 57 -8.65 -17.10 -2.29
C TYR A 57 -9.14 -17.95 -3.47
N LEU A 58 -10.31 -17.62 -4.05
CA LEU A 58 -10.84 -18.28 -5.23
C LEU A 58 -9.93 -18.10 -6.45
N LEU A 59 -9.37 -16.90 -6.62
CA LEU A 59 -8.41 -16.61 -7.70
C LEU A 59 -7.12 -17.46 -7.57
N ARG A 60 -6.66 -17.68 -6.35
CA ARG A 60 -5.54 -18.61 -6.07
C ARG A 60 -5.95 -20.05 -6.32
N ALA A 61 -7.08 -20.49 -5.77
CA ALA A 61 -7.56 -21.86 -5.94
C ALA A 61 -7.83 -22.23 -7.41
N SER A 62 -8.13 -21.25 -8.27
CA SER A 62 -8.31 -21.43 -9.71
C SER A 62 -7.00 -21.65 -10.50
N GLY A 63 -5.83 -21.40 -9.89
CA GLY A 63 -4.53 -21.49 -10.56
C GLY A 63 -4.21 -20.32 -11.51
N ILE A 64 -5.09 -19.32 -11.61
CA ILE A 64 -4.89 -18.15 -12.48
C ILE A 64 -3.69 -17.32 -12.00
N LEU A 65 -3.51 -17.19 -10.69
CA LEU A 65 -2.41 -16.44 -10.13
C LEU A 65 -1.07 -17.11 -10.41
N GLU A 66 -0.99 -18.42 -10.23
CA GLU A 66 0.20 -19.21 -10.55
C GLU A 66 0.54 -19.13 -12.05
N LEU A 67 -0.48 -19.07 -12.91
CA LEU A 67 -0.26 -18.87 -14.34
C LEU A 67 0.31 -17.49 -14.64
N LEU A 68 -0.25 -16.42 -14.04
CA LEU A 68 0.24 -15.05 -14.18
C LEU A 68 1.67 -14.90 -13.61
N GLU A 69 1.93 -15.46 -12.43
CA GLU A 69 3.26 -15.46 -11.82
C GLU A 69 4.28 -16.15 -12.74
N ARG A 70 3.94 -17.32 -13.32
CA ARG A 70 4.82 -18.04 -14.26
C ARG A 70 5.09 -17.24 -15.54
N LEU A 71 4.08 -16.59 -16.09
CA LEU A 71 4.24 -15.77 -17.30
C LEU A 71 5.09 -14.51 -17.05
N LEU A 72 4.93 -13.89 -15.88
CA LEU A 72 5.63 -12.66 -15.52
C LEU A 72 6.99 -12.94 -14.83
N ALA A 73 7.19 -14.13 -14.28
CA ALA A 73 8.42 -14.52 -13.56
C ALA A 73 9.71 -14.23 -14.34
N PRO A 74 9.86 -14.53 -15.65
CA PRO A 74 11.09 -14.25 -16.38
C PRO A 74 11.37 -12.75 -16.46
N VAL A 75 10.34 -11.93 -16.66
CA VAL A 75 10.46 -10.47 -16.71
C VAL A 75 10.85 -9.92 -15.34
N PHE A 76 10.17 -10.34 -14.27
CA PHE A 76 10.45 -9.88 -12.93
C PHE A 76 11.83 -10.34 -12.43
N ARG A 77 12.24 -11.56 -12.73
CA ARG A 77 13.61 -12.05 -12.42
C ARG A 77 14.67 -11.22 -13.13
N ALA A 78 14.47 -10.89 -14.40
CA ALA A 78 15.38 -10.03 -15.15
C ALA A 78 15.48 -8.62 -14.54
N LEU A 79 14.37 -8.11 -13.99
CA LEU A 79 14.31 -6.83 -13.30
C LEU A 79 14.72 -6.89 -11.82
N GLY A 80 15.01 -8.09 -11.29
CA GLY A 80 15.37 -8.27 -9.88
C GLY A 80 14.21 -8.17 -8.90
N ILE A 81 12.97 -8.31 -9.35
CA ILE A 81 11.75 -8.26 -8.53
C ILE A 81 11.35 -9.69 -8.14
N PRO A 82 10.98 -9.97 -6.87
CA PRO A 82 10.39 -11.24 -6.50
C PRO A 82 9.10 -11.51 -7.30
N ALA A 83 9.02 -12.64 -8.00
CA ALA A 83 7.87 -12.98 -8.86
C ALA A 83 6.55 -13.05 -8.07
N GLU A 84 6.62 -13.39 -6.79
CA GLU A 84 5.50 -13.50 -5.87
C GLU A 84 4.78 -12.15 -5.64
N THR A 85 5.47 -11.03 -5.86
CA THR A 85 4.88 -9.68 -5.74
C THR A 85 4.12 -9.23 -6.99
N SER A 86 4.05 -10.04 -8.05
CA SER A 86 3.40 -9.70 -9.32
C SER A 86 1.93 -9.30 -9.17
N LEU A 87 1.18 -10.06 -8.38
CA LEU A 87 -0.23 -9.75 -8.11
C LEU A 87 -0.38 -8.41 -7.38
N LEU A 88 0.50 -8.13 -6.43
CA LEU A 88 0.52 -6.87 -5.71
C LEU A 88 0.73 -5.69 -6.66
N MET A 89 1.70 -5.82 -7.58
CA MET A 89 2.00 -4.78 -8.59
C MET A 89 0.82 -4.53 -9.52
N LEU A 90 0.08 -5.58 -9.91
CA LEU A 90 -1.10 -5.45 -10.78
C LEU A 90 -2.29 -4.80 -10.05
N LEU A 91 -2.51 -5.17 -8.79
CA LEU A 91 -3.65 -4.69 -8.02
C LEU A 91 -3.44 -3.30 -7.41
N ARG A 92 -2.21 -2.93 -7.13
CA ARG A 92 -1.90 -1.67 -6.45
C ARG A 92 -2.43 -0.43 -7.16
N PRO A 93 -2.24 -0.24 -8.48
CA PRO A 93 -2.80 0.90 -9.19
C PRO A 93 -4.33 0.94 -9.25
N ILE A 94 -4.99 -0.22 -9.08
CA ILE A 94 -6.42 -0.40 -9.32
C ILE A 94 -7.22 -0.33 -8.02
N SER A 95 -6.76 -1.00 -6.95
CA SER A 95 -7.54 -1.24 -5.74
C SER A 95 -6.76 -0.96 -4.46
N GLY A 96 -7.20 0.07 -3.73
CA GLY A 96 -6.62 0.47 -2.45
C GLY A 96 -6.85 -0.53 -1.31
N SER A 97 -7.85 -1.41 -1.40
CA SER A 97 -8.12 -2.44 -0.40
C SER A 97 -7.55 -3.82 -0.78
N ALA A 98 -7.52 -4.13 -2.09
CA ALA A 98 -6.97 -5.40 -2.56
C ALA A 98 -5.45 -5.50 -2.35
N ALA A 99 -4.72 -4.45 -2.68
CA ALA A 99 -3.27 -4.45 -2.58
C ALA A 99 -2.74 -4.65 -1.14
N PRO A 100 -3.23 -3.96 -0.10
CA PRO A 100 -2.86 -4.25 1.28
C PRO A 100 -3.17 -5.69 1.71
N SER A 101 -4.29 -6.26 1.24
CA SER A 101 -4.67 -7.64 1.56
C SER A 101 -3.68 -8.65 0.96
N VAL A 102 -3.30 -8.46 -0.31
CA VAL A 102 -2.26 -9.28 -0.96
C VAL A 102 -0.92 -9.11 -0.26
N SER A 103 -0.54 -7.88 0.11
CA SER A 103 0.70 -7.64 0.86
C SER A 103 0.70 -8.35 2.20
N ALA A 104 -0.41 -8.28 2.96
CA ALA A 104 -0.56 -8.97 4.24
C ALA A 104 -0.43 -10.50 4.07
N GLU A 105 -1.01 -11.05 3.00
CA GLU A 105 -0.90 -12.47 2.70
C GLU A 105 0.52 -12.88 2.32
N LEU A 106 1.23 -12.09 1.50
CA LEU A 106 2.63 -12.35 1.17
C LEU A 106 3.49 -12.33 2.44
N ILE A 107 3.28 -11.36 3.34
CA ILE A 107 3.99 -11.28 4.62
C ILE A 107 3.67 -12.49 5.51
N ALA A 108 2.41 -12.90 5.60
CA ALA A 108 1.99 -14.06 6.39
C ALA A 108 2.59 -15.37 5.84
N ARG A 109 2.66 -15.51 4.52
CA ARG A 109 3.14 -16.72 3.85
C ARG A 109 4.66 -16.85 3.83
N TYR A 110 5.37 -15.78 3.53
CA TYR A 110 6.83 -15.79 3.33
C TYR A 110 7.61 -15.27 4.54
N GLY A 111 6.93 -14.66 5.51
CA GLY A 111 7.53 -14.03 6.68
C GLY A 111 7.84 -12.55 6.45
N ALA A 112 7.70 -11.73 7.50
CA ALA A 112 7.92 -10.28 7.45
C ALA A 112 9.38 -9.92 7.11
N ASP A 113 10.32 -10.76 7.56
CA ASP A 113 11.77 -10.54 7.36
C ASP A 113 12.32 -11.14 6.06
N SER A 114 11.50 -11.86 5.30
CA SER A 114 11.88 -12.38 3.98
C SER A 114 12.03 -11.26 2.96
N LEU A 115 12.81 -11.48 1.91
CA LEU A 115 12.93 -10.53 0.81
C LEU A 115 11.56 -10.20 0.17
N VAL A 116 10.69 -11.22 0.01
CA VAL A 116 9.33 -11.05 -0.52
C VAL A 116 8.47 -10.20 0.41
N GLY A 117 8.45 -10.51 1.72
CA GLY A 117 7.65 -9.77 2.70
C GLY A 117 8.10 -8.31 2.83
N ARG A 118 9.41 -8.06 2.91
CA ARG A 118 9.97 -6.71 2.95
C ARG A 118 9.66 -5.93 1.68
N THR A 119 9.85 -6.55 0.51
CA THR A 119 9.52 -5.91 -0.78
C THR A 119 8.04 -5.56 -0.86
N ALA A 120 7.14 -6.47 -0.47
CA ALA A 120 5.71 -6.20 -0.44
C ALA A 120 5.35 -5.05 0.50
N ALA A 121 5.93 -5.01 1.71
CA ALA A 121 5.72 -3.93 2.68
C ALA A 121 6.20 -2.57 2.16
N VAL A 122 7.39 -2.52 1.55
CA VAL A 122 7.94 -1.29 0.98
C VAL A 122 7.12 -0.83 -0.23
N MET A 123 6.71 -1.74 -1.12
CA MET A 123 5.84 -1.42 -2.26
C MET A 123 4.53 -0.77 -1.83
N ILE A 124 3.86 -1.31 -0.81
CA ILE A 124 2.61 -0.75 -0.28
C ILE A 124 2.85 0.62 0.38
N GLY A 125 3.93 0.76 1.13
CA GLY A 125 4.24 1.99 1.85
C GLY A 125 4.70 3.15 0.96
N SER A 126 5.25 2.85 -0.22
CA SER A 126 5.83 3.84 -1.14
C SER A 126 4.99 4.15 -2.39
N SER A 127 3.88 3.44 -2.61
CA SER A 127 3.00 3.63 -3.77
C SER A 127 1.57 3.96 -3.34
N GLU A 128 0.75 4.45 -4.28
CA GLU A 128 -0.65 4.78 -4.07
C GLU A 128 -1.56 4.10 -5.11
N THR A 129 -2.88 4.17 -4.89
CA THR A 129 -3.88 3.59 -5.80
C THR A 129 -4.15 4.57 -6.93
N THR A 130 -3.31 4.54 -7.94
CA THR A 130 -3.26 5.52 -9.02
C THR A 130 -4.61 5.80 -9.65
N LEU A 131 -5.34 4.78 -10.10
CA LEU A 131 -6.60 5.00 -10.82
C LEU A 131 -7.69 5.56 -9.90
N TYR A 132 -7.74 5.13 -8.64
CA TYR A 132 -8.68 5.66 -7.65
C TYR A 132 -8.37 7.13 -7.34
N VAL A 133 -7.10 7.44 -7.08
CA VAL A 133 -6.65 8.81 -6.76
C VAL A 133 -6.97 9.75 -7.93
N VAL A 134 -6.63 9.38 -9.16
CA VAL A 134 -6.95 10.17 -10.34
C VAL A 134 -8.46 10.38 -10.48
N ALA A 135 -9.27 9.32 -10.33
CA ALA A 135 -10.72 9.42 -10.45
C ALA A 135 -11.32 10.38 -9.41
N VAL A 136 -10.92 10.25 -8.13
CA VAL A 136 -11.44 11.09 -7.04
C VAL A 136 -11.01 12.55 -7.20
N TYR A 137 -9.71 12.79 -7.41
CA TYR A 137 -9.21 14.17 -7.47
C TYR A 137 -9.62 14.89 -8.75
N PHE A 138 -9.66 14.21 -9.90
CA PHE A 138 -10.09 14.81 -11.15
C PHE A 138 -11.59 15.14 -11.11
N THR A 139 -12.39 14.26 -10.52
CA THR A 139 -13.82 14.53 -10.30
C THR A 139 -14.01 15.75 -9.39
N ALA A 140 -13.31 15.80 -8.27
CA ALA A 140 -13.40 16.92 -7.32
C ALA A 140 -12.91 18.25 -7.94
N ALA A 141 -11.90 18.19 -8.82
CA ALA A 141 -11.36 19.37 -9.51
C ALA A 141 -12.11 19.72 -10.79
N GLY A 142 -13.11 18.92 -11.20
CA GLY A 142 -13.86 19.13 -12.46
C GLY A 142 -13.02 18.85 -13.72
N VAL A 143 -11.89 18.15 -13.60
CA VAL A 143 -11.02 17.79 -14.71
C VAL A 143 -11.60 16.60 -15.47
N LYS A 144 -11.91 16.77 -16.74
CA LYS A 144 -12.56 15.75 -17.60
C LYS A 144 -11.56 14.93 -18.42
N ASP A 145 -10.36 15.46 -18.65
CA ASP A 145 -9.33 14.80 -19.46
C ASP A 145 -8.04 14.64 -18.65
N SER A 146 -7.65 13.40 -18.44
CA SER A 146 -6.45 13.05 -17.67
C SER A 146 -5.16 13.29 -18.47
N ARG A 147 -5.24 13.42 -19.80
CA ARG A 147 -4.07 13.55 -20.70
C ARG A 147 -2.96 12.55 -20.33
N TRP A 148 -1.81 13.08 -19.93
CA TRP A 148 -0.64 12.29 -19.55
C TRP A 148 -0.60 11.86 -18.07
N ALA A 149 -1.58 12.26 -17.25
CA ALA A 149 -1.54 11.99 -15.81
C ALA A 149 -1.57 10.48 -15.50
N ILE A 150 -2.47 9.73 -16.15
CA ILE A 150 -2.57 8.26 -15.93
C ILE A 150 -1.30 7.54 -16.42
N PRO A 151 -0.83 7.73 -17.67
CA PRO A 151 0.42 7.09 -18.09
C PRO A 151 1.62 7.46 -17.22
N ALA A 152 1.77 8.74 -16.86
CA ALA A 152 2.86 9.19 -16.01
C ALA A 152 2.80 8.56 -14.61
N ALA A 153 1.62 8.47 -14.00
CA ALA A 153 1.44 7.85 -12.69
C ALA A 153 1.71 6.34 -12.73
N LEU A 154 1.28 5.62 -13.78
CA LEU A 154 1.61 4.20 -13.95
C LEU A 154 3.12 3.97 -14.16
N CYS A 155 3.79 4.86 -14.87
CA CYS A 155 5.26 4.84 -14.97
C CYS A 155 5.93 5.08 -13.61
N ALA A 156 5.39 5.99 -12.79
CA ALA A 156 5.87 6.26 -11.44
C ALA A 156 5.65 5.05 -10.53
N ASP A 157 4.49 4.37 -10.60
CA ASP A 157 4.22 3.13 -9.89
C ASP A 157 5.24 2.05 -10.26
N LEU A 158 5.51 1.87 -11.56
CA LEU A 158 6.50 0.90 -12.01
C LEU A 158 7.90 1.22 -11.49
N ALA A 159 8.31 2.49 -11.56
CA ALA A 159 9.59 2.95 -10.99
C ALA A 159 9.66 2.71 -9.48
N CYS A 160 8.56 2.95 -8.76
CA CYS A 160 8.42 2.69 -7.34
C CYS A 160 8.59 1.19 -7.01
N PHE A 161 7.94 0.30 -7.77
CA PHE A 161 8.04 -1.14 -7.57
C PHE A 161 9.46 -1.67 -7.83
N LEU A 162 10.11 -1.19 -8.90
CA LEU A 162 11.50 -1.51 -9.20
C LEU A 162 12.44 -1.04 -8.08
N SER A 163 12.31 0.22 -7.66
CA SER A 163 13.14 0.79 -6.61
C SER A 163 12.94 0.06 -5.29
N SER A 164 11.70 -0.28 -4.92
CA SER A 164 11.38 -1.04 -3.71
C SER A 164 12.09 -2.39 -3.70
N ALA A 165 12.03 -3.14 -4.80
CA ALA A 165 12.68 -4.45 -4.90
C ALA A 165 14.21 -4.33 -4.84
N TRP A 166 14.80 -3.35 -5.53
CA TRP A 166 16.24 -3.14 -5.54
C TRP A 166 16.77 -2.68 -4.19
N ILE A 167 16.10 -1.74 -3.53
CA ILE A 167 16.50 -1.26 -2.20
C ILE A 167 16.40 -2.41 -1.19
N CYS A 168 15.33 -3.19 -1.19
CA CYS A 168 15.20 -4.35 -0.31
C CYS A 168 16.31 -5.37 -0.56
N ARG A 169 16.69 -5.60 -1.81
CA ARG A 169 17.77 -6.53 -2.18
C ARG A 169 19.15 -6.01 -1.75
N ILE A 170 19.41 -4.72 -1.86
CA ILE A 170 20.71 -4.12 -1.47
C ILE A 170 20.87 -4.10 0.05
N LEU A 171 19.78 -3.83 0.78
CA LEU A 171 19.85 -3.67 2.24
C LEU A 171 19.76 -5.01 2.99
N TRP A 172 19.09 -6.01 2.42
CA TRP A 172 18.76 -7.25 3.12
C TRP A 172 18.90 -8.54 2.26
N GLY A 173 19.40 -8.43 1.03
CA GLY A 173 19.60 -9.55 0.10
C GLY A 173 20.94 -10.26 0.21
#